data_a9cfc8fbd39db4ca22b4a1643adbf80b
#
_entry.id   a9cfc8fbd39db4ca22b4a1643adbf80b
#
_cell.length_a   1.000
_cell.length_b   1.000
_cell.length_c   1.000
_cell.angle_alpha   90.00
_cell.angle_beta   90.00
_cell.angle_gamma   90.00
#
_symmetry.space_group_name_H-M   'P 1'
#
loop_
_entity.id
_entity.type
_entity.pdbx_description
1 polymer ?
#
loop_
_entity_poly.entity_id
_entity_poly.type
_entity_poly.pdbx_seq_one_letter_code
_entity_poly.pdbx_strand_id
1 'polypeptide(L)'
;MYERLSSPRILDDTRTLERLKNSALKPDSPRADRRTAGAAPGGLTVIPGSFAYHRPTSVKDALSLLADLGDEARAIAGGHSLIPMMKLRLATPSHLVDLAGVAELKGIRAEDGDIVIGAMTTQHELVGSDLLAQKIPILRETSLLIADPQVRYVGTLGGNVANGDPGNDMPAVMLCLGATYHVSGKGGDRRVAAREFYQGAYFTALEPGEILSAIRIPVPVAGHGHAYQKLKRKIGDYDTAAAAVVLTLKGGGEVASCSIGLTNVAETPLWAEEAANILVGSRLDAATVKQAVAAAEAITSPASDQRGPARYRTKMAGVMLARALARAKERARP
;
A
#
# COMPACT_ATOMS: atom_id res chain seq x y z
N MET A 1 16.92 -43.15 -19.93
CA MET A 1 17.51 -43.90 -18.80
C MET A 1 17.63 -42.91 -17.65
N TYR A 2 16.53 -42.71 -16.93
CA TYR A 2 16.51 -41.95 -15.68
C TYR A 2 15.56 -42.68 -14.71
N GLU A 3 16.16 -43.26 -13.69
CA GLU A 3 15.50 -44.02 -12.66
C GLU A 3 14.70 -43.14 -11.71
N ARG A 4 13.61 -43.70 -11.25
CA ARG A 4 12.67 -43.17 -10.26
C ARG A 4 13.39 -43.01 -8.93
N LEU A 5 13.32 -41.83 -8.31
CA LEU A 5 13.59 -41.64 -6.91
C LEU A 5 12.26 -41.59 -6.15
N SER A 6 12.13 -42.54 -5.26
CA SER A 6 11.02 -42.85 -4.37
C SER A 6 10.74 -41.71 -3.39
N SER A 7 9.45 -41.50 -3.11
CA SER A 7 8.89 -40.59 -2.10
C SER A 7 9.44 -40.84 -0.69
N PRO A 8 9.68 -39.80 0.12
CA PRO A 8 9.94 -39.98 1.54
C PRO A 8 8.62 -40.23 2.28
N ARG A 9 8.64 -41.23 3.15
CA ARG A 9 7.56 -41.61 4.08
C ARG A 9 7.26 -40.45 5.03
N ILE A 10 6.01 -40.03 5.06
CA ILE A 10 5.46 -39.17 6.12
C ILE A 10 5.39 -40.07 7.37
N LEU A 11 6.21 -39.77 8.37
CA LEU A 11 6.10 -40.33 9.71
C LEU A 11 4.88 -39.73 10.41
N ASP A 12 3.89 -40.56 10.61
CA ASP A 12 2.67 -40.29 11.39
C ASP A 12 3.03 -40.30 12.88
N ASP A 13 3.32 -39.14 13.46
CA ASP A 13 3.61 -38.99 14.89
C ASP A 13 2.41 -38.39 15.63
N THR A 14 1.39 -39.23 15.79
CA THR A 14 0.20 -38.96 16.59
C THR A 14 0.49 -38.72 18.08
N ARG A 15 1.68 -39.10 18.58
CA ARG A 15 2.08 -38.89 19.97
C ARG A 15 2.52 -37.45 20.29
N THR A 16 2.97 -36.73 19.31
CA THR A 16 3.38 -35.32 19.48
C THR A 16 2.16 -34.42 19.61
N LEU A 17 1.08 -34.71 18.90
CA LEU A 17 -0.18 -33.97 18.99
C LEU A 17 -0.95 -34.15 20.29
N GLU A 18 -0.86 -35.33 20.92
CA GLU A 18 -1.48 -35.55 22.23
C GLU A 18 -0.74 -34.86 23.38
N ARG A 19 0.57 -34.69 23.30
CA ARG A 19 1.34 -33.93 24.30
C ARG A 19 1.03 -32.43 24.31
N LEU A 20 0.67 -31.87 23.18
CA LEU A 20 0.27 -30.45 23.07
C LEU A 20 -1.16 -30.18 23.56
N LYS A 21 -2.05 -31.19 23.55
CA LYS A 21 -3.42 -31.05 24.05
C LYS A 21 -3.54 -31.11 25.57
N ASN A 22 -2.58 -31.69 26.27
CA ASN A 22 -2.61 -31.85 27.72
C ASN A 22 -1.86 -30.76 28.52
N SER A 23 -1.36 -29.73 27.84
CA SER A 23 -0.79 -28.51 28.48
C SER A 23 -1.84 -27.40 28.53
N ALA A 24 -3.05 -27.72 29.03
CA ALA A 24 -4.01 -26.69 29.39
C ALA A 24 -3.54 -26.01 30.69
N LEU A 25 -3.07 -24.80 30.56
CA LEU A 25 -2.75 -23.90 31.65
C LEU A 25 -4.03 -23.60 32.46
N LYS A 26 -4.01 -24.03 33.73
CA LYS A 26 -5.00 -23.60 34.72
C LYS A 26 -4.81 -22.10 35.03
N PRO A 27 -5.87 -21.34 35.23
CA PRO A 27 -5.77 -19.97 35.68
C PRO A 27 -5.61 -19.94 37.20
N ASP A 28 -4.44 -19.53 37.69
CA ASP A 28 -4.26 -19.23 39.09
C ASP A 28 -3.42 -17.97 39.29
N SER A 29 -4.13 -16.98 39.83
CA SER A 29 -3.79 -15.90 40.78
C SER A 29 -2.62 -14.95 40.50
N PRO A 30 -2.79 -13.68 40.92
CA PRO A 30 -1.86 -12.60 40.64
C PRO A 30 -0.71 -12.58 41.66
N ARG A 31 0.52 -12.80 41.22
CA ARG A 31 1.69 -12.39 41.97
C ARG A 31 2.27 -11.12 41.35
N ALA A 32 1.96 -10.02 42.00
CA ALA A 32 2.72 -8.79 41.87
C ALA A 32 4.16 -9.04 42.37
N ASP A 33 5.10 -9.03 41.44
CA ASP A 33 6.50 -8.82 41.80
C ASP A 33 7.06 -7.68 40.94
N ARG A 34 6.97 -6.49 41.50
CA ARG A 34 7.66 -5.29 41.01
C ARG A 34 9.15 -5.46 41.27
N ARG A 35 9.85 -6.02 40.33
CA ARG A 35 11.31 -5.79 40.23
C ARG A 35 11.54 -4.74 39.15
N THR A 36 11.86 -3.55 39.60
CA THR A 36 12.49 -2.49 38.81
C THR A 36 13.83 -3.03 38.30
N ALA A 37 13.78 -3.67 37.15
CA ALA A 37 14.98 -3.95 36.39
C ALA A 37 15.44 -2.65 35.76
N GLY A 38 16.49 -2.06 36.30
CA GLY A 38 17.15 -0.89 35.73
C GLY A 38 17.46 -1.14 34.26
N ALA A 39 17.06 -0.21 33.39
CA ALA A 39 17.36 -0.24 31.99
C ALA A 39 18.89 -0.26 31.79
N ALA A 40 19.43 -1.34 31.27
CA ALA A 40 20.79 -1.36 30.75
C ALA A 40 20.90 -0.39 29.57
N PRO A 41 21.92 0.45 29.48
CA PRO A 41 22.07 1.40 28.38
C PRO A 41 22.44 0.65 27.11
N GLY A 42 21.65 0.82 26.04
CA GLY A 42 22.12 0.71 24.66
C GLY A 42 22.00 -0.63 23.94
N GLY A 43 21.17 -1.58 24.36
CA GLY A 43 20.84 -2.75 23.54
C GLY A 43 19.69 -2.42 22.59
N LEU A 44 19.91 -2.43 21.26
CA LEU A 44 18.84 -2.42 20.26
C LEU A 44 17.99 -3.68 20.43
N THR A 45 16.90 -3.58 21.20
CA THR A 45 15.95 -4.69 21.35
C THR A 45 15.12 -4.79 20.07
N VAL A 46 15.32 -5.87 19.31
CA VAL A 46 14.63 -6.16 18.05
C VAL A 46 13.18 -6.65 18.29
N ILE A 47 12.82 -6.91 19.56
CA ILE A 47 11.50 -7.38 19.95
C ILE A 47 10.63 -6.17 20.30
N PRO A 48 9.38 -6.05 19.78
CA PRO A 48 8.43 -5.02 20.20
C PRO A 48 8.23 -4.98 21.73
N GLY A 49 7.84 -3.82 22.27
CA GLY A 49 7.36 -3.72 23.66
C GLY A 49 6.13 -4.59 23.87
N SER A 50 5.75 -4.79 25.13
CA SER A 50 4.50 -5.46 25.48
C SER A 50 3.30 -4.65 24.98
N PHE A 51 2.28 -5.31 24.51
CA PHE A 51 0.99 -4.74 24.08
C PHE A 51 -0.13 -5.74 24.33
N ALA A 52 -1.33 -5.24 24.50
CA ALA A 52 -2.56 -6.03 24.47
C ALA A 52 -3.01 -6.21 23.01
N TYR A 53 -3.47 -7.42 22.68
CA TYR A 53 -3.90 -7.76 21.33
C TYR A 53 -5.40 -8.01 21.29
N HIS A 54 -6.09 -7.30 20.38
CA HIS A 54 -7.52 -7.39 20.17
C HIS A 54 -7.79 -7.81 18.73
N ARG A 55 -8.72 -8.75 18.54
CA ARG A 55 -9.08 -9.25 17.21
C ARG A 55 -10.59 -9.19 17.00
N PRO A 56 -11.15 -8.03 16.68
CA PRO A 56 -12.57 -7.88 16.38
C PRO A 56 -12.94 -8.66 15.10
N THR A 57 -14.22 -8.99 14.98
CA THR A 57 -14.77 -9.71 13.82
C THR A 57 -15.72 -8.86 13.00
N SER A 58 -16.01 -7.63 13.43
CA SER A 58 -16.82 -6.65 12.71
C SER A 58 -16.16 -5.27 12.68
N VAL A 59 -16.53 -4.45 11.69
CA VAL A 59 -16.12 -3.03 11.62
C VAL A 59 -16.57 -2.29 12.87
N LYS A 60 -17.81 -2.52 13.31
CA LYS A 60 -18.38 -1.89 14.51
C LYS A 60 -17.54 -2.14 15.76
N ASP A 61 -17.15 -3.41 15.98
CA ASP A 61 -16.35 -3.77 17.17
C ASP A 61 -14.93 -3.18 17.06
N ALA A 62 -14.34 -3.15 15.87
CA ALA A 62 -13.04 -2.52 15.66
C ALA A 62 -13.06 -1.01 15.98
N LEU A 63 -14.09 -0.30 15.51
CA LEU A 63 -14.27 1.13 15.78
C LEU A 63 -14.55 1.40 17.26
N SER A 64 -15.33 0.53 17.92
CA SER A 64 -15.58 0.64 19.37
C SER A 64 -14.28 0.53 20.16
N LEU A 65 -13.47 -0.50 19.88
CA LEU A 65 -12.18 -0.71 20.52
C LEU A 65 -11.22 0.47 20.29
N LEU A 66 -11.11 0.97 19.08
CA LEU A 66 -10.24 2.12 18.76
C LEU A 66 -10.71 3.40 19.50
N ALA A 67 -12.03 3.63 19.60
CA ALA A 67 -12.57 4.78 20.28
C ALA A 67 -12.42 4.68 21.82
N ASP A 68 -12.62 3.48 22.39
CA ASP A 68 -12.56 3.27 23.84
C ASP A 68 -11.11 3.28 24.36
N LEU A 69 -10.15 2.80 23.55
CA LEU A 69 -8.72 2.74 23.88
C LEU A 69 -7.94 4.01 23.45
N GLY A 70 -8.53 4.84 22.60
CA GLY A 70 -7.97 6.13 22.18
C GLY A 70 -6.54 6.04 21.61
N ASP A 71 -5.69 6.99 21.98
CA ASP A 71 -4.33 7.13 21.45
C ASP A 71 -3.39 5.97 21.83
N GLU A 72 -3.75 5.15 22.82
CA GLU A 72 -2.97 3.96 23.19
C GLU A 72 -3.14 2.81 22.20
N ALA A 73 -4.17 2.85 21.35
CA ALA A 73 -4.45 1.82 20.37
C ALA A 73 -3.96 2.18 18.98
N ARG A 74 -3.59 1.15 18.23
CA ARG A 74 -3.32 1.24 16.78
C ARG A 74 -3.99 0.09 16.04
N ALA A 75 -4.67 0.42 14.94
CA ALA A 75 -5.14 -0.59 14.00
C ALA A 75 -3.94 -1.26 13.31
N ILE A 76 -3.96 -2.57 13.23
CA ILE A 76 -2.97 -3.34 12.46
C ILE A 76 -3.67 -4.10 11.33
N ALA A 77 -3.16 -3.94 10.12
CA ALA A 77 -3.54 -4.69 8.93
C ALA A 77 -2.50 -5.79 8.65
N GLY A 78 -1.74 -5.68 7.56
CA GLY A 78 -0.66 -6.63 7.26
C GLY A 78 0.59 -6.53 8.14
N GLY A 79 0.72 -5.51 8.99
CA GLY A 79 1.80 -5.35 9.97
C GLY A 79 3.18 -4.99 9.39
N HIS A 80 3.35 -4.95 8.07
CA HIS A 80 4.67 -4.78 7.44
C HIS A 80 5.30 -3.37 7.57
N SER A 81 4.52 -2.37 8.00
CA SER A 81 5.02 -1.06 8.40
C SER A 81 5.05 -0.92 9.92
N LEU A 82 3.93 -1.23 10.59
CA LEU A 82 3.79 -1.01 12.03
C LEU A 82 4.74 -1.88 12.86
N ILE A 83 4.88 -3.19 12.55
CA ILE A 83 5.75 -4.07 13.31
C ILE A 83 7.23 -3.65 13.22
N PRO A 84 7.81 -3.31 12.05
CA PRO A 84 9.14 -2.72 11.98
C PRO A 84 9.29 -1.43 12.82
N MET A 85 8.31 -0.54 12.80
CA MET A 85 8.32 0.68 13.63
C MET A 85 8.31 0.34 15.12
N MET A 86 7.53 -0.65 15.54
CA MET A 86 7.51 -1.14 16.93
C MET A 86 8.83 -1.77 17.34
N LYS A 87 9.48 -2.53 16.47
CA LYS A 87 10.82 -3.10 16.71
C LYS A 87 11.87 -2.01 16.90
N LEU A 88 11.76 -0.91 16.19
CA LEU A 88 12.66 0.25 16.29
C LEU A 88 12.25 1.25 17.39
N ARG A 89 11.17 0.99 18.11
CA ARG A 89 10.58 1.92 19.11
C ARG A 89 10.15 3.27 18.53
N LEU A 90 9.89 3.34 17.24
CA LEU A 90 9.30 4.51 16.58
C LEU A 90 7.78 4.58 16.79
N ALA A 91 7.15 3.44 17.08
CA ALA A 91 5.76 3.33 17.53
C ALA A 91 5.71 2.40 18.74
N THR A 92 5.00 2.81 19.80
CA THR A 92 4.89 2.05 21.05
C THR A 92 3.44 1.96 21.53
N PRO A 93 2.50 1.44 20.69
CA PRO A 93 1.12 1.32 21.12
C PRO A 93 1.00 0.31 22.26
N SER A 94 0.13 0.62 23.23
CA SER A 94 -0.21 -0.31 24.33
C SER A 94 -1.21 -1.37 23.88
N HIS A 95 -1.96 -1.08 22.79
CA HIS A 95 -3.00 -1.95 22.25
C HIS A 95 -2.89 -2.06 20.72
N LEU A 96 -3.01 -3.28 20.19
CA LEU A 96 -3.15 -3.55 18.77
C LEU A 96 -4.56 -4.06 18.46
N VAL A 97 -5.26 -3.42 17.54
CA VAL A 97 -6.56 -3.84 17.02
C VAL A 97 -6.35 -4.45 15.64
N ASP A 98 -6.38 -5.79 15.58
CA ASP A 98 -6.10 -6.54 14.35
C ASP A 98 -7.36 -6.64 13.47
N LEU A 99 -7.30 -5.99 12.33
CA LEU A 99 -8.39 -5.95 11.35
C LEU A 99 -8.50 -7.23 10.49
N ALA A 100 -7.56 -8.18 10.60
CA ALA A 100 -7.53 -9.39 9.76
C ALA A 100 -8.77 -10.29 9.98
N GLY A 101 -9.41 -10.19 11.16
CA GLY A 101 -10.65 -10.90 11.50
C GLY A 101 -11.91 -10.32 10.86
N VAL A 102 -11.88 -9.10 10.33
CA VAL A 102 -13.05 -8.36 9.85
C VAL A 102 -13.31 -8.68 8.37
N ALA A 103 -14.29 -9.55 8.11
CA ALA A 103 -14.61 -10.01 6.74
C ALA A 103 -15.14 -8.87 5.85
N GLU A 104 -15.88 -7.92 6.42
CA GLU A 104 -16.45 -6.76 5.74
C GLU A 104 -15.39 -5.88 5.04
N LEU A 105 -14.14 -5.91 5.52
CA LEU A 105 -13.02 -5.15 4.96
C LEU A 105 -12.29 -5.87 3.81
N LYS A 106 -12.79 -6.99 3.32
CA LYS A 106 -12.12 -7.81 2.30
C LYS A 106 -12.91 -7.85 0.99
N GLY A 107 -12.20 -8.25 -0.06
CA GLY A 107 -12.78 -8.59 -1.35
C GLY A 107 -12.69 -7.48 -2.39
N ILE A 108 -12.95 -7.87 -3.62
CA ILE A 108 -12.89 -7.02 -4.82
C ILE A 108 -14.21 -7.23 -5.57
N ARG A 109 -14.93 -6.14 -5.84
CA ARG A 109 -16.23 -6.21 -6.53
C ARG A 109 -16.42 -5.04 -7.49
N ALA A 110 -17.17 -5.28 -8.54
CA ALA A 110 -17.68 -4.22 -9.41
C ALA A 110 -18.99 -3.67 -8.81
N GLU A 111 -19.13 -2.36 -8.79
CA GLU A 111 -20.27 -1.66 -8.21
C GLU A 111 -20.47 -0.32 -8.92
N ASP A 112 -21.63 -0.11 -9.56
CA ASP A 112 -22.02 1.14 -10.23
C ASP A 112 -21.01 1.67 -11.27
N GLY A 113 -20.34 0.78 -12.00
CA GLY A 113 -19.35 1.15 -13.00
C GLY A 113 -17.92 1.32 -12.44
N ASP A 114 -17.76 1.28 -11.12
CA ASP A 114 -16.47 1.35 -10.42
C ASP A 114 -16.04 -0.03 -9.91
N ILE A 115 -14.80 -0.12 -9.44
CA ILE A 115 -14.32 -1.24 -8.64
C ILE A 115 -14.19 -0.80 -7.19
N VAL A 116 -14.78 -1.57 -6.28
CA VAL A 116 -14.64 -1.38 -4.85
C VAL A 116 -13.77 -2.50 -4.27
N ILE A 117 -12.71 -2.11 -3.58
CA ILE A 117 -11.72 -3.01 -2.97
C ILE A 117 -11.74 -2.79 -1.46
N GLY A 118 -12.02 -3.82 -0.68
CA GLY A 118 -11.94 -3.76 0.77
C GLY A 118 -10.51 -3.49 1.24
N ALA A 119 -10.34 -2.67 2.28
CA ALA A 119 -9.02 -2.22 2.73
C ALA A 119 -8.09 -3.37 3.17
N MET A 120 -8.66 -4.48 3.65
CA MET A 120 -7.90 -5.67 4.06
C MET A 120 -7.60 -6.65 2.92
N THR A 121 -7.96 -6.31 1.67
CA THR A 121 -7.54 -7.09 0.50
C THR A 121 -6.03 -7.02 0.33
N THR A 122 -5.38 -8.16 0.24
CA THR A 122 -3.91 -8.27 0.17
C THR A 122 -3.37 -7.93 -1.21
N GLN A 123 -2.10 -7.54 -1.30
CA GLN A 123 -1.42 -7.34 -2.58
C GLN A 123 -1.42 -8.62 -3.43
N HIS A 124 -1.38 -9.79 -2.79
CA HIS A 124 -1.48 -11.08 -3.46
C HIS A 124 -2.84 -11.28 -4.14
N GLU A 125 -3.93 -10.94 -3.45
CA GLU A 125 -5.29 -11.01 -4.00
C GLU A 125 -5.48 -10.02 -5.17
N LEU A 126 -4.86 -8.82 -5.09
CA LEU A 126 -4.87 -7.88 -6.23
C LEU A 126 -4.17 -8.48 -7.46
N VAL A 127 -3.04 -9.17 -7.27
CA VAL A 127 -2.30 -9.84 -8.36
C VAL A 127 -3.13 -10.96 -8.98
N GLY A 128 -3.86 -11.73 -8.16
CA GLY A 128 -4.67 -12.87 -8.59
C GLY A 128 -6.04 -12.52 -9.18
N SER A 129 -6.48 -11.27 -9.09
CA SER A 129 -7.82 -10.88 -9.53
C SER A 129 -7.93 -10.71 -11.04
N ASP A 130 -8.73 -11.57 -11.68
CA ASP A 130 -9.05 -11.45 -13.11
C ASP A 130 -9.84 -10.16 -13.40
N LEU A 131 -10.71 -9.74 -12.50
CA LEU A 131 -11.47 -8.49 -12.61
C LEU A 131 -10.52 -7.28 -12.71
N LEU A 132 -9.51 -7.20 -11.83
CA LEU A 132 -8.52 -6.13 -11.87
C LEU A 132 -7.60 -6.25 -13.09
N ALA A 133 -7.21 -7.45 -13.47
CA ALA A 133 -6.38 -7.68 -14.66
C ALA A 133 -7.04 -7.17 -15.94
N GLN A 134 -8.38 -7.27 -16.04
CA GLN A 134 -9.16 -6.81 -17.18
C GLN A 134 -9.51 -5.32 -17.11
N LYS A 135 -9.87 -4.82 -15.93
CA LYS A 135 -10.45 -3.48 -15.76
C LYS A 135 -9.44 -2.40 -15.35
N ILE A 136 -8.50 -2.75 -14.46
CA ILE A 136 -7.53 -1.81 -13.87
C ILE A 136 -6.14 -2.49 -13.78
N PRO A 137 -5.54 -2.91 -14.90
CA PRO A 137 -4.34 -3.74 -14.92
C PRO A 137 -3.10 -3.10 -14.27
N ILE A 138 -3.07 -1.77 -14.12
CA ILE A 138 -2.00 -1.07 -13.41
C ILE A 138 -1.88 -1.51 -11.95
N LEU A 139 -2.97 -1.91 -11.29
CA LEU A 139 -2.94 -2.42 -9.91
C LEU A 139 -2.14 -3.69 -9.80
N ARG A 140 -2.36 -4.64 -10.72
CA ARG A 140 -1.57 -5.87 -10.78
C ARG A 140 -0.09 -5.59 -11.07
N GLU A 141 0.19 -4.70 -12.03
CA GLU A 141 1.56 -4.32 -12.38
C GLU A 141 2.30 -3.72 -11.17
N THR A 142 1.65 -2.80 -10.47
CA THR A 142 2.21 -2.17 -9.27
C THR A 142 2.42 -3.17 -8.15
N SER A 143 1.40 -4.00 -7.84
CA SER A 143 1.49 -5.02 -6.77
C SER A 143 2.65 -5.98 -6.98
N LEU A 144 2.93 -6.39 -8.22
CA LEU A 144 4.06 -7.26 -8.55
C LEU A 144 5.43 -6.62 -8.27
N LEU A 145 5.51 -5.29 -8.21
CA LEU A 145 6.73 -4.55 -7.91
C LEU A 145 6.90 -4.25 -6.41
N ILE A 146 5.83 -4.42 -5.60
CA ILE A 146 5.87 -4.24 -4.16
C ILE A 146 6.60 -5.41 -3.50
N ALA A 147 7.67 -5.09 -2.78
CA ALA A 147 8.40 -6.00 -1.90
C ALA A 147 8.68 -7.38 -2.54
N ASP A 148 8.38 -8.44 -1.82
CA ASP A 148 8.49 -9.84 -2.23
C ASP A 148 7.15 -10.59 -2.02
N PRO A 149 7.02 -11.86 -2.46
CA PRO A 149 5.79 -12.63 -2.29
C PRO A 149 5.33 -12.74 -0.83
N GLN A 150 6.24 -12.92 0.13
CA GLN A 150 5.91 -13.08 1.55
C GLN A 150 5.21 -11.83 2.09
N VAL A 151 5.74 -10.64 1.75
CA VAL A 151 5.12 -9.36 2.10
C VAL A 151 3.76 -9.21 1.42
N ARG A 152 3.64 -9.57 0.13
CA ARG A 152 2.38 -9.43 -0.62
C ARG A 152 1.26 -10.34 -0.12
N TYR A 153 1.57 -11.51 0.45
CA TYR A 153 0.57 -12.42 1.02
C TYR A 153 -0.14 -11.85 2.24
N VAL A 154 0.46 -10.90 2.94
CA VAL A 154 -0.06 -10.34 4.20
C VAL A 154 -0.30 -8.83 4.10
N GLY A 155 0.56 -8.11 3.37
CA GLY A 155 0.44 -6.68 3.13
C GLY A 155 -0.83 -6.36 2.34
N THR A 156 -1.65 -5.42 2.88
CA THR A 156 -2.95 -5.06 2.32
C THR A 156 -2.90 -3.77 1.53
N LEU A 157 -3.87 -3.57 0.64
CA LEU A 157 -4.03 -2.32 -0.10
C LEU A 157 -4.29 -1.16 0.87
N GLY A 158 -5.27 -1.31 1.78
CA GLY A 158 -5.62 -0.28 2.74
C GLY A 158 -4.48 0.06 3.70
N GLY A 159 -3.73 -0.94 4.18
CA GLY A 159 -2.55 -0.71 5.02
C GLY A 159 -1.45 0.06 4.30
N ASN A 160 -1.22 -0.22 3.00
CA ASN A 160 -0.25 0.52 2.18
C ASN A 160 -0.67 1.99 1.98
N VAL A 161 -1.97 2.23 1.73
CA VAL A 161 -2.54 3.57 1.53
C VAL A 161 -2.59 4.35 2.84
N ALA A 162 -3.17 3.78 3.90
CA ALA A 162 -3.42 4.47 5.17
C ALA A 162 -2.15 4.77 5.98
N ASN A 163 -1.04 4.05 5.71
CA ASN A 163 0.24 4.30 6.38
C ASN A 163 0.85 5.68 6.06
N GLY A 164 0.48 6.29 4.93
CA GLY A 164 0.98 7.59 4.51
C GLY A 164 2.48 7.68 4.27
N ASP A 165 3.17 6.54 4.06
CA ASP A 165 4.59 6.51 3.75
C ASP A 165 4.81 7.00 2.30
N PRO A 166 5.62 8.04 2.09
CA PRO A 166 5.92 8.55 0.74
C PRO A 166 6.51 7.51 -0.20
N GLY A 167 7.19 6.50 0.35
CA GLY A 167 7.81 5.42 -0.42
C GLY A 167 6.86 4.29 -0.79
N ASN A 168 5.61 4.32 -0.37
CA ASN A 168 4.62 3.32 -0.76
C ASN A 168 4.17 3.52 -2.21
N ASP A 169 4.02 2.42 -2.94
CA ASP A 169 3.69 2.42 -4.37
C ASP A 169 2.21 2.79 -4.65
N MET A 170 1.27 2.24 -3.87
CA MET A 170 -0.16 2.37 -4.14
C MET A 170 -0.71 3.80 -4.01
N PRO A 171 -0.26 4.67 -3.09
CA PRO A 171 -0.77 6.03 -3.00
C PRO A 171 -0.74 6.80 -4.32
N ALA A 172 0.39 6.86 -5.03
CA ALA A 172 0.49 7.57 -6.31
C ALA A 172 -0.38 6.93 -7.41
N VAL A 173 -0.54 5.60 -7.39
CA VAL A 173 -1.47 4.89 -8.30
C VAL A 173 -2.91 5.27 -8.00
N MET A 174 -3.29 5.43 -6.73
CA MET A 174 -4.64 5.87 -6.35
C MET A 174 -4.91 7.31 -6.79
N LEU A 175 -3.93 8.22 -6.66
CA LEU A 175 -4.03 9.58 -7.20
C LEU A 175 -4.23 9.56 -8.72
N CYS A 176 -3.44 8.75 -9.41
CA CYS A 176 -3.48 8.59 -10.86
C CYS A 176 -4.84 8.07 -11.33
N LEU A 177 -5.43 7.12 -10.62
CA LEU A 177 -6.74 6.53 -10.91
C LEU A 177 -7.93 7.38 -10.44
N GLY A 178 -7.71 8.47 -9.71
CA GLY A 178 -8.78 9.28 -9.13
C GLY A 178 -9.62 8.50 -8.11
N ALA A 179 -8.99 7.66 -7.32
CA ALA A 179 -9.66 6.82 -6.33
C ALA A 179 -10.32 7.66 -5.21
N THR A 180 -11.35 7.08 -4.60
CA THR A 180 -12.02 7.61 -3.40
C THR A 180 -11.90 6.61 -2.26
N TYR A 181 -11.49 7.08 -1.10
CA TYR A 181 -11.34 6.29 0.11
C TYR A 181 -12.61 6.34 0.95
N HIS A 182 -13.13 5.19 1.33
CA HIS A 182 -14.20 5.06 2.29
C HIS A 182 -13.60 4.94 3.68
N VAL A 183 -13.92 5.89 4.53
CA VAL A 183 -13.42 5.99 5.91
C VAL A 183 -14.60 5.74 6.84
N SER A 184 -14.42 4.82 7.77
CA SER A 184 -15.42 4.48 8.78
C SER A 184 -14.94 4.91 10.16
N GLY A 185 -15.80 5.56 10.91
CA GLY A 185 -15.55 6.07 12.26
C GLY A 185 -16.79 5.96 13.16
N LYS A 186 -16.62 6.19 14.46
CA LYS A 186 -17.74 6.18 15.42
C LYS A 186 -18.82 7.22 15.07
N GLY A 187 -18.43 8.32 14.41
CA GLY A 187 -19.34 9.38 13.93
C GLY A 187 -20.06 9.07 12.62
N GLY A 188 -19.80 7.92 11.99
CA GLY A 188 -20.34 7.51 10.71
C GLY A 188 -19.27 7.32 9.63
N ASP A 189 -19.75 7.06 8.42
CA ASP A 189 -18.88 6.86 7.25
C ASP A 189 -18.72 8.16 6.47
N ARG A 190 -17.52 8.38 5.93
CA ARG A 190 -17.24 9.50 5.03
C ARG A 190 -16.38 9.06 3.85
N ARG A 191 -16.35 9.86 2.81
CA ARG A 191 -15.53 9.63 1.62
C ARG A 191 -14.50 10.74 1.49
N VAL A 192 -13.26 10.36 1.13
CA VAL A 192 -12.15 11.29 0.90
C VAL A 192 -11.53 10.96 -0.44
N ALA A 193 -11.37 11.96 -1.31
CA ALA A 193 -10.64 11.77 -2.56
C ALA A 193 -9.18 11.43 -2.28
N ALA A 194 -8.60 10.48 -3.03
CA ALA A 194 -7.21 10.10 -2.85
C ALA A 194 -6.24 11.31 -2.92
N ARG A 195 -6.57 12.30 -3.77
CA ARG A 195 -5.80 13.54 -3.95
C ARG A 195 -5.84 14.50 -2.77
N GLU A 196 -6.77 14.30 -1.84
CA GLU A 196 -6.99 15.13 -0.64
C GLU A 196 -6.59 14.39 0.65
N PHE A 197 -6.18 13.13 0.52
CA PHE A 197 -6.00 12.26 1.68
C PHE A 197 -4.64 12.42 2.37
N TYR A 198 -3.58 12.74 1.64
CA TYR A 198 -2.21 12.81 2.16
C TYR A 198 -1.85 14.24 2.57
N GLN A 199 -1.56 14.46 3.86
CA GLN A 199 -1.29 15.78 4.44
C GLN A 199 0.21 16.00 4.73
N GLY A 200 1.00 14.93 4.79
CA GLY A 200 2.43 14.93 5.05
C GLY A 200 2.96 13.50 5.14
N ALA A 201 4.25 13.33 5.35
CA ALA A 201 4.87 12.02 5.53
C ALA A 201 4.28 11.33 6.78
N TYR A 202 3.65 10.17 6.60
CA TYR A 202 2.91 9.43 7.64
C TYR A 202 1.69 10.16 8.22
N PHE A 203 1.27 11.24 7.59
CA PHE A 203 0.09 12.01 7.96
C PHE A 203 -0.96 11.92 6.86
N THR A 204 -2.15 11.44 7.23
CA THR A 204 -3.30 11.27 6.34
C THR A 204 -4.53 11.97 6.91
N ALA A 205 -5.59 12.05 6.13
CA ALA A 205 -6.87 12.60 6.56
C ALA A 205 -7.69 11.68 7.48
N LEU A 206 -7.11 10.56 7.95
CA LEU A 206 -7.75 9.72 8.98
C LEU A 206 -7.69 10.43 10.32
N GLU A 207 -8.84 10.55 10.98
CA GLU A 207 -8.96 11.05 12.34
C GLU A 207 -8.73 9.92 13.37
N PRO A 208 -8.41 10.26 14.63
CA PRO A 208 -8.29 9.27 15.69
C PRO A 208 -9.56 8.40 15.80
N GLY A 209 -9.38 7.08 15.84
CA GLY A 209 -10.50 6.13 15.91
C GLY A 209 -11.14 5.79 14.56
N GLU A 210 -10.70 6.39 13.46
CA GLU A 210 -11.16 6.03 12.11
C GLU A 210 -10.31 4.92 11.49
N ILE A 211 -10.93 4.16 10.60
CA ILE A 211 -10.24 3.20 9.72
C ILE A 211 -10.60 3.44 8.26
N LEU A 212 -9.65 3.15 7.38
CA LEU A 212 -9.92 2.99 5.96
C LEU A 212 -10.65 1.66 5.77
N SER A 213 -11.89 1.70 5.29
CA SER A 213 -12.73 0.49 5.13
C SER A 213 -12.72 -0.06 3.71
N ALA A 214 -12.70 0.81 2.69
CA ALA A 214 -12.63 0.40 1.29
C ALA A 214 -12.00 1.49 0.41
N ILE A 215 -11.57 1.11 -0.77
CA ILE A 215 -11.09 1.98 -1.84
C ILE A 215 -12.01 1.79 -3.05
N ARG A 216 -12.63 2.87 -3.51
CA ARG A 216 -13.44 2.92 -4.72
C ARG A 216 -12.63 3.53 -5.86
N ILE A 217 -12.56 2.86 -6.99
CA ILE A 217 -11.73 3.24 -8.13
C ILE A 217 -12.61 3.29 -9.38
N PRO A 218 -12.74 4.46 -10.04
CA PRO A 218 -13.38 4.55 -11.34
C PRO A 218 -12.69 3.64 -12.35
N VAL A 219 -13.47 2.83 -13.07
CA VAL A 219 -12.90 1.99 -14.12
C VAL A 219 -12.42 2.87 -15.26
N PRO A 220 -11.13 2.86 -15.62
CA PRO A 220 -10.63 3.61 -16.76
C PRO A 220 -11.35 3.21 -18.04
N VAL A 221 -11.46 4.14 -18.99
CA VAL A 221 -12.08 3.90 -20.29
C VAL A 221 -11.42 2.69 -20.97
N ALA A 222 -12.24 1.86 -21.61
CA ALA A 222 -11.74 0.68 -22.34
C ALA A 222 -10.70 1.09 -23.40
N GLY A 223 -9.65 0.31 -23.53
CA GLY A 223 -8.52 0.64 -24.42
C GLY A 223 -7.51 1.61 -23.82
N HIS A 224 -7.67 2.05 -22.55
CA HIS A 224 -6.68 2.89 -21.90
C HIS A 224 -5.29 2.24 -21.86
N GLY A 225 -4.26 3.05 -22.06
CA GLY A 225 -2.88 2.67 -21.81
C GLY A 225 -2.53 2.95 -20.35
N HIS A 226 -1.68 2.11 -19.79
CA HIS A 226 -1.24 2.22 -18.41
C HIS A 226 0.21 1.78 -18.25
N ALA A 227 0.90 2.33 -17.27
CA ALA A 227 2.19 1.83 -16.81
C ALA A 227 2.52 2.32 -15.41
N TYR A 228 3.21 1.48 -14.65
CA TYR A 228 3.91 1.86 -13.44
C TYR A 228 5.39 1.58 -13.62
N GLN A 229 6.23 2.60 -13.56
CA GLN A 229 7.68 2.49 -13.71
C GLN A 229 8.37 2.93 -12.43
N LYS A 230 9.24 2.07 -11.91
CA LYS A 230 9.85 2.18 -10.58
C LYS A 230 11.36 2.00 -10.66
N LEU A 231 12.10 2.93 -10.08
CA LEU A 231 13.52 2.78 -9.81
C LEU A 231 13.73 2.35 -8.37
N LYS A 232 14.35 1.20 -8.16
CA LYS A 232 14.74 0.67 -6.84
C LYS A 232 16.16 0.11 -6.87
N ARG A 233 16.84 0.05 -5.73
CA ARG A 233 18.22 -0.43 -5.64
C ARG A 233 18.34 -1.95 -5.73
N LYS A 234 17.36 -2.66 -5.18
CA LYS A 234 17.29 -4.12 -5.15
C LYS A 234 15.84 -4.59 -5.17
N ILE A 235 15.62 -5.88 -5.39
CA ILE A 235 14.30 -6.51 -5.25
C ILE A 235 13.82 -6.32 -3.80
N GLY A 236 12.55 -5.96 -3.64
CA GLY A 236 11.93 -5.75 -2.33
C GLY A 236 12.19 -4.37 -1.69
N ASP A 237 13.00 -3.49 -2.33
CA ASP A 237 13.26 -2.14 -1.81
C ASP A 237 12.11 -1.17 -2.13
N TYR A 238 12.01 -0.12 -1.32
CA TYR A 238 11.22 1.07 -1.60
C TYR A 238 11.74 1.80 -2.83
N ASP A 239 10.92 2.67 -3.38
CA ASP A 239 11.28 3.46 -4.55
C ASP A 239 12.39 4.48 -4.26
N THR A 240 13.31 4.63 -5.20
CA THR A 240 14.09 5.87 -5.31
C THR A 240 13.23 6.97 -5.95
N ALA A 241 12.47 6.60 -6.97
CA ALA A 241 11.43 7.37 -7.61
C ALA A 241 10.57 6.43 -8.46
N ALA A 242 9.27 6.71 -8.58
CA ALA A 242 8.40 5.99 -9.50
C ALA A 242 7.34 6.91 -10.12
N ALA A 243 6.76 6.45 -11.24
CA ALA A 243 5.69 7.13 -11.94
C ALA A 243 4.59 6.15 -12.38
N ALA A 244 3.34 6.49 -12.06
CA ALA A 244 2.12 5.87 -12.55
C ALA A 244 1.54 6.72 -13.68
N VAL A 245 1.14 6.10 -14.77
CA VAL A 245 0.49 6.77 -15.91
C VAL A 245 -0.72 5.96 -16.33
N VAL A 246 -1.84 6.65 -16.53
CA VAL A 246 -3.01 6.14 -17.23
C VAL A 246 -3.38 7.15 -18.29
N LEU A 247 -3.56 6.73 -19.53
CA LEU A 247 -3.93 7.61 -20.65
C LEU A 247 -4.89 6.93 -21.63
N THR A 248 -5.59 7.75 -22.40
CA THR A 248 -6.43 7.30 -23.52
C THR A 248 -6.01 8.00 -24.80
N LEU A 249 -6.17 7.35 -25.93
CA LEU A 249 -5.87 7.90 -27.24
C LEU A 249 -7.17 8.08 -28.05
N LYS A 250 -7.21 9.12 -28.89
CA LYS A 250 -8.19 9.27 -29.98
C LYS A 250 -7.79 8.41 -31.17
N GLY A 251 -8.73 8.18 -32.11
CA GLY A 251 -8.48 7.39 -33.33
C GLY A 251 -7.28 7.86 -34.19
N GLY A 252 -6.85 9.12 -34.05
CA GLY A 252 -5.65 9.67 -34.71
C GLY A 252 -4.34 9.45 -33.93
N GLY A 253 -4.38 8.77 -32.79
CA GLY A 253 -3.19 8.54 -31.93
C GLY A 253 -2.84 9.73 -31.02
N GLU A 254 -3.70 10.72 -30.93
CA GLU A 254 -3.57 11.86 -30.02
C GLU A 254 -4.08 11.48 -28.62
N VAL A 255 -3.42 11.98 -27.56
CA VAL A 255 -3.83 11.79 -26.18
C VAL A 255 -5.18 12.46 -25.95
N ALA A 256 -6.21 11.69 -25.60
CA ALA A 256 -7.52 12.20 -25.23
C ALA A 256 -7.58 12.60 -23.76
N SER A 257 -6.94 11.79 -22.89
CA SER A 257 -6.79 12.07 -21.47
C SER A 257 -5.49 11.48 -20.96
N CYS A 258 -4.94 12.07 -19.91
CA CYS A 258 -3.75 11.56 -19.21
C CYS A 258 -3.88 11.86 -17.72
N SER A 259 -3.43 10.93 -16.89
CA SER A 259 -3.26 11.13 -15.45
C SER A 259 -1.91 10.57 -15.01
N ILE A 260 -1.22 11.30 -14.14
CA ILE A 260 0.15 11.01 -13.73
C ILE A 260 0.25 11.10 -12.20
N GLY A 261 0.73 10.02 -11.57
CA GLY A 261 1.07 9.98 -10.16
C GLY A 261 2.57 9.74 -9.98
N LEU A 262 3.22 10.42 -9.01
CA LEU A 262 4.63 10.24 -8.69
C LEU A 262 4.80 9.74 -7.27
N THR A 263 5.74 8.78 -7.07
CA THR A 263 6.00 8.13 -5.78
C THR A 263 7.39 8.53 -5.27
N ASN A 264 7.48 8.80 -3.96
CA ASN A 264 8.71 9.00 -3.19
C ASN A 264 9.61 10.16 -3.68
N VAL A 265 9.00 11.22 -4.17
CA VAL A 265 9.71 12.42 -4.68
C VAL A 265 9.21 13.72 -4.06
N ALA A 266 8.45 13.60 -2.95
CA ALA A 266 8.05 14.63 -2.01
C ALA A 266 7.66 13.96 -0.69
N GLU A 267 7.18 14.72 0.30
CA GLU A 267 6.65 14.20 1.57
C GLU A 267 5.33 13.43 1.40
N THR A 268 4.62 13.68 0.29
CA THR A 268 3.39 12.98 -0.08
C THR A 268 3.48 12.47 -1.51
N PRO A 269 2.64 11.51 -1.93
CA PRO A 269 2.51 11.17 -3.35
C PRO A 269 2.01 12.39 -4.13
N LEU A 270 2.51 12.60 -5.34
CA LEU A 270 2.20 13.76 -6.14
C LEU A 270 1.27 13.40 -7.32
N TRP A 271 0.26 14.22 -7.56
CA TRP A 271 -0.52 14.22 -8.79
C TRP A 271 0.02 15.32 -9.71
N ALA A 272 0.66 14.92 -10.82
CA ALA A 272 1.30 15.83 -11.75
C ALA A 272 0.31 16.31 -12.83
N GLU A 273 -0.67 17.14 -12.41
CA GLU A 273 -1.77 17.61 -13.24
C GLU A 273 -1.28 18.43 -14.44
N GLU A 274 -0.39 19.40 -14.22
CA GLU A 274 0.17 20.24 -15.29
C GLU A 274 0.90 19.40 -16.33
N ALA A 275 1.74 18.45 -15.89
CA ALA A 275 2.42 17.53 -16.78
C ALA A 275 1.43 16.68 -17.63
N ALA A 276 0.33 16.25 -17.03
CA ALA A 276 -0.71 15.51 -17.74
C ALA A 276 -1.43 16.39 -18.76
N ASN A 277 -1.75 17.65 -18.43
CA ASN A 277 -2.42 18.60 -19.30
C ASN A 277 -1.57 18.98 -20.53
N ILE A 278 -0.26 19.10 -20.38
CA ILE A 278 0.70 19.33 -21.50
C ILE A 278 0.59 18.21 -22.55
N LEU A 279 0.31 16.98 -22.13
CA LEU A 279 0.26 15.82 -23.02
C LEU A 279 -1.07 15.69 -23.78
N VAL A 280 -2.16 16.25 -23.27
CA VAL A 280 -3.47 16.17 -23.90
C VAL A 280 -3.47 16.86 -25.26
N GLY A 281 -4.00 16.19 -26.30
CA GLY A 281 -3.99 16.65 -27.69
C GLY A 281 -2.68 16.38 -28.44
N SER A 282 -1.60 15.99 -27.76
CA SER A 282 -0.33 15.62 -28.39
C SER A 282 -0.31 14.17 -28.86
N ARG A 283 0.67 13.82 -29.70
CA ARG A 283 0.99 12.43 -30.08
C ARG A 283 2.12 11.82 -29.26
N LEU A 284 2.42 12.43 -28.12
CA LEU A 284 3.58 12.06 -27.28
C LEU A 284 4.89 12.13 -28.08
N ASP A 285 5.08 13.21 -28.83
CA ASP A 285 6.36 13.50 -29.47
C ASP A 285 7.42 13.89 -28.44
N ALA A 286 8.70 13.82 -28.83
CA ALA A 286 9.81 14.00 -27.91
C ALA A 286 9.85 15.39 -27.26
N ALA A 287 9.40 16.44 -27.97
CA ALA A 287 9.40 17.80 -27.45
C ALA A 287 8.32 17.96 -26.37
N THR A 288 7.08 17.48 -26.65
CA THR A 288 5.96 17.53 -25.69
C THR A 288 6.24 16.68 -24.45
N VAL A 289 6.77 15.46 -24.63
CA VAL A 289 7.16 14.61 -23.50
C VAL A 289 8.24 15.28 -22.65
N LYS A 290 9.23 15.94 -23.24
CA LYS A 290 10.26 16.69 -22.50
C LYS A 290 9.66 17.84 -21.68
N GLN A 291 8.68 18.58 -22.21
CA GLN A 291 7.96 19.63 -21.47
C GLN A 291 7.17 19.04 -20.29
N ALA A 292 6.41 17.97 -20.50
CA ALA A 292 5.67 17.31 -19.44
C ALA A 292 6.58 16.75 -18.33
N VAL A 293 7.72 16.17 -18.71
CA VAL A 293 8.75 15.71 -17.75
C VAL A 293 9.30 16.89 -16.94
N ALA A 294 9.59 18.02 -17.56
CA ALA A 294 10.06 19.21 -16.85
C ALA A 294 9.02 19.75 -15.86
N ALA A 295 7.74 19.78 -16.24
CA ALA A 295 6.64 20.18 -15.36
C ALA A 295 6.49 19.21 -14.17
N ALA A 296 6.59 17.90 -14.42
CA ALA A 296 6.56 16.90 -13.37
C ALA A 296 7.77 16.98 -12.41
N GLU A 297 8.98 17.25 -12.92
CA GLU A 297 10.17 17.46 -12.09
C GLU A 297 10.03 18.72 -11.21
N ALA A 298 9.39 19.76 -11.70
CA ALA A 298 9.25 21.05 -11.02
C ALA A 298 8.43 20.97 -9.71
N ILE A 299 7.49 20.03 -9.61
CA ILE A 299 6.68 19.85 -8.40
C ILE A 299 7.35 18.92 -7.36
N THR A 300 8.49 18.31 -7.69
CA THR A 300 9.16 17.37 -6.76
C THR A 300 10.00 18.13 -5.73
N SER A 301 10.03 17.60 -4.50
CA SER A 301 10.88 18.09 -3.41
C SER A 301 11.37 16.94 -2.53
N PRO A 302 12.09 15.95 -3.09
CA PRO A 302 12.53 14.80 -2.30
C PRO A 302 13.64 15.15 -1.33
N ALA A 303 13.68 14.52 -0.17
CA ALA A 303 14.83 14.58 0.72
C ALA A 303 16.02 13.81 0.12
N SER A 304 17.24 14.26 0.45
CA SER A 304 18.46 13.47 0.21
C SER A 304 18.57 12.37 1.25
N ASP A 305 18.72 11.13 0.82
CA ASP A 305 18.81 9.95 1.69
C ASP A 305 19.80 8.90 1.12
N GLN A 306 19.82 7.70 1.70
CA GLN A 306 20.65 6.59 1.22
C GLN A 306 20.31 6.11 -0.21
N ARG A 307 19.20 6.56 -0.81
CA ARG A 307 18.79 6.25 -2.19
C ARG A 307 19.38 7.23 -3.18
N GLY A 308 19.88 8.36 -2.70
CA GLY A 308 20.56 9.36 -3.50
C GLY A 308 20.21 10.79 -3.09
N PRO A 309 20.97 11.78 -3.63
CA PRO A 309 20.69 13.17 -3.41
C PRO A 309 19.36 13.60 -4.06
N ALA A 310 18.70 14.62 -3.47
CA ALA A 310 17.42 15.15 -3.95
C ALA A 310 17.40 15.40 -5.46
N ARG A 311 18.43 16.06 -5.98
CA ARG A 311 18.56 16.33 -7.43
C ARG A 311 18.53 15.05 -8.29
N TYR A 312 19.16 13.98 -7.83
CA TYR A 312 19.16 12.71 -8.54
C TYR A 312 17.76 12.10 -8.53
N ARG A 313 17.08 12.12 -7.39
CA ARG A 313 15.72 11.57 -7.25
C ARG A 313 14.71 12.30 -8.12
N THR A 314 14.77 13.65 -8.17
CA THR A 314 13.98 14.47 -9.12
C THR A 314 14.22 14.05 -10.57
N LYS A 315 15.49 13.93 -10.99
CA LYS A 315 15.81 13.48 -12.35
C LYS A 315 15.32 12.07 -12.66
N MET A 316 15.39 11.18 -11.69
CA MET A 316 14.87 9.81 -11.85
C MET A 316 13.34 9.75 -11.94
N ALA A 317 12.63 10.65 -11.27
CA ALA A 317 11.18 10.79 -11.47
C ALA A 317 10.86 11.13 -12.94
N GLY A 318 11.55 12.08 -13.53
CA GLY A 318 11.41 12.42 -14.95
C GLY A 318 11.71 11.23 -15.88
N VAL A 319 12.77 10.48 -15.59
CA VAL A 319 13.11 9.27 -16.36
C VAL A 319 12.03 8.19 -16.24
N MET A 320 11.51 7.96 -15.03
CA MET A 320 10.43 6.97 -14.82
C MET A 320 9.14 7.42 -15.52
N LEU A 321 8.82 8.72 -15.46
CA LEU A 321 7.66 9.26 -16.19
C LEU A 321 7.80 9.07 -17.70
N ALA A 322 8.93 9.41 -18.29
CA ALA A 322 9.15 9.21 -19.73
C ALA A 322 8.99 7.74 -20.15
N ARG A 323 9.52 6.81 -19.35
CA ARG A 323 9.36 5.36 -19.59
C ARG A 323 7.91 4.91 -19.42
N ALA A 324 7.21 5.41 -18.40
CA ALA A 324 5.81 5.09 -18.15
C ALA A 324 4.92 5.59 -19.30
N LEU A 325 5.15 6.81 -19.81
CA LEU A 325 4.44 7.36 -20.96
C LEU A 325 4.64 6.52 -22.22
N ALA A 326 5.88 6.15 -22.54
CA ALA A 326 6.19 5.30 -23.69
C ALA A 326 5.44 3.96 -23.60
N ARG A 327 5.52 3.31 -22.43
CA ARG A 327 4.86 2.01 -22.22
C ARG A 327 3.34 2.10 -22.18
N ALA A 328 2.78 3.16 -21.62
CA ALA A 328 1.33 3.39 -21.64
C ALA A 328 0.83 3.63 -23.06
N LYS A 329 1.57 4.40 -23.87
CA LYS A 329 1.26 4.61 -25.30
C LYS A 329 1.21 3.29 -26.09
N GLU A 330 2.18 2.40 -25.89
CA GLU A 330 2.24 1.09 -26.56
C GLU A 330 1.03 0.20 -26.24
N ARG A 331 0.44 0.37 -25.05
CA ARG A 331 -0.70 -0.43 -24.56
C ARG A 331 -2.03 0.17 -24.87
N ALA A 332 -2.08 1.47 -25.12
CA ALA A 332 -3.33 2.15 -25.44
C ALA A 332 -3.89 1.66 -26.78
N ARG A 333 -5.20 1.52 -26.85
CA ARG A 333 -5.98 1.21 -28.06
C ARG A 333 -6.99 2.31 -28.24
N PRO A 334 -7.04 3.00 -29.40
CA PRO A 334 -8.01 4.03 -29.71
C PRO A 334 -9.42 3.48 -29.88
#